data_d5c0defa5f29b8de7307f5e23209f5db
#
_entry.id   d5c0defa5f29b8de7307f5e23209f5db
#
_cell.length_a   1.000
_cell.length_b   1.000
_cell.length_c   1.000
_cell.angle_alpha   90.00
_cell.angle_beta   90.00
_cell.angle_gamma   90.00
#
_symmetry.space_group_name_H-M   'P 1'
#
loop_
_entity.id
_entity.type
_entity.pdbx_description
1 polymer ?
#
loop_
_entity_poly.entity_id
_entity_poly.type
_entity_poly.pdbx_seq_one_letter_code
_entity_poly.pdbx_strand_id
1 'polypeptide(L)'
;CGTPKGYGNWTYEMYLKGKQDPEWDSFQYTTLDGCMVTKKEIELARQDLDQRTFRQEFEGTFENYAGAIYYNFHPVESVINKKIDWKKPLHIGMDFNIDPMSCCVAQIEKEKIYLVDEIVIYSSNTDEMVQEIRDRYGTKMQIFIYPDPASKQRKTSAGGRTDLSILQNAGFKVKVKHKHPAIRDRVNSVNSRLKDSKGDRHIFVSHSCKTLIKGLQRQIYKEN
;
A
#
# COMPACT_ATOMS: atom_id res chain seq x y z
N CYS A 1 17.92 -19.65 -10.54
CA CYS A 1 16.70 -19.44 -11.34
C CYS A 1 15.53 -20.19 -10.71
N GLY A 2 14.32 -19.80 -11.06
CA GLY A 2 13.10 -20.42 -10.54
C GLY A 2 11.86 -19.72 -11.05
N THR A 3 10.68 -20.32 -10.82
CA THR A 3 9.38 -19.72 -11.12
C THR A 3 9.08 -18.58 -10.15
N PRO A 4 8.63 -17.42 -10.60
CA PRO A 4 8.22 -16.31 -9.74
C PRO A 4 7.07 -16.75 -8.82
N LYS A 5 7.13 -16.37 -7.54
CA LYS A 5 6.12 -16.77 -6.53
C LYS A 5 5.38 -15.58 -5.90
N GLY A 6 5.22 -14.50 -6.63
CA GLY A 6 4.56 -13.27 -6.18
C GLY A 6 5.52 -12.15 -5.79
N TYR A 7 4.97 -10.97 -5.52
CA TYR A 7 5.76 -9.75 -5.26
C TYR A 7 6.34 -9.68 -3.84
N GLY A 8 5.84 -10.45 -2.91
CA GLY A 8 6.17 -10.32 -1.48
C GLY A 8 7.30 -11.23 -1.00
N ASN A 9 8.13 -11.79 -1.86
CA ASN A 9 9.20 -12.71 -1.47
C ASN A 9 10.60 -12.24 -1.93
N TRP A 10 11.63 -12.91 -1.41
CA TRP A 10 13.02 -12.56 -1.65
C TRP A 10 13.42 -12.66 -3.14
N THR A 11 12.79 -13.55 -3.92
CA THR A 11 13.10 -13.70 -5.35
C THR A 11 12.69 -12.46 -6.14
N TYR A 12 11.58 -11.82 -5.77
CA TYR A 12 11.19 -10.55 -6.37
C TYR A 12 12.14 -9.41 -5.98
N GLU A 13 12.58 -9.37 -4.71
CA GLU A 13 13.57 -8.39 -4.25
C GLU A 13 14.90 -8.52 -5.03
N MET A 14 15.35 -9.76 -5.26
CA MET A 14 16.53 -10.04 -6.09
C MET A 14 16.32 -9.67 -7.56
N TYR A 15 15.15 -9.95 -8.11
CA TYR A 15 14.79 -9.54 -9.47
C TYR A 15 14.85 -8.02 -9.64
N LEU A 16 14.31 -7.27 -8.70
CA LEU A 16 14.40 -5.80 -8.71
C LEU A 16 15.85 -5.31 -8.56
N LYS A 17 16.64 -5.95 -7.70
CA LYS A 17 18.06 -5.64 -7.57
C LYS A 17 18.78 -5.74 -8.91
N GLY A 18 18.57 -6.82 -9.65
CA GLY A 18 19.16 -7.01 -10.97
C GLY A 18 18.66 -6.04 -12.05
N LYS A 19 17.60 -5.26 -11.78
CA LYS A 19 17.16 -4.17 -12.67
C LYS A 19 17.72 -2.80 -12.30
N GLN A 20 18.29 -2.65 -11.10
CA GLN A 20 18.70 -1.36 -10.54
C GLN A 20 20.20 -1.28 -10.25
N ASP A 21 20.85 -2.40 -9.97
CA ASP A 21 22.25 -2.48 -9.57
C ASP A 21 23.09 -2.94 -10.78
N PRO A 22 24.07 -2.15 -11.23
CA PRO A 22 24.88 -2.46 -12.40
C PRO A 22 25.78 -3.71 -12.23
N GLU A 23 25.97 -4.20 -10.99
CA GLU A 23 26.71 -5.46 -10.73
C GLU A 23 25.81 -6.71 -10.80
N TRP A 24 24.51 -6.53 -11.04
CA TRP A 24 23.52 -7.60 -11.06
C TRP A 24 22.65 -7.54 -12.32
N ASP A 25 22.36 -8.69 -12.88
CA ASP A 25 21.41 -8.83 -13.99
C ASP A 25 20.21 -9.70 -13.61
N SER A 26 19.04 -9.33 -14.10
CA SER A 26 17.81 -10.10 -13.97
C SER A 26 17.23 -10.42 -15.32
N PHE A 27 17.03 -11.70 -15.56
CA PHE A 27 16.45 -12.24 -16.79
C PHE A 27 15.08 -12.85 -16.49
N GLN A 28 14.18 -12.70 -17.43
CA GLN A 28 12.86 -13.31 -17.39
C GLN A 28 12.61 -13.99 -18.74
N TYR A 29 12.30 -15.27 -18.69
CA TYR A 29 11.99 -16.07 -19.84
C TYR A 29 10.62 -16.73 -19.69
N THR A 30 9.90 -16.85 -20.79
CA THR A 30 8.66 -17.62 -20.86
C THR A 30 8.96 -19.08 -21.16
N THR A 31 8.01 -19.97 -20.91
CA THR A 31 8.11 -21.38 -21.32
C THR A 31 8.30 -21.50 -22.83
N LEU A 32 7.76 -20.55 -23.59
CA LEU A 32 7.94 -20.54 -25.06
C LEU A 32 9.38 -20.25 -25.47
N ASP A 33 10.07 -19.35 -24.76
CA ASP A 33 11.48 -19.01 -25.03
C ASP A 33 12.41 -20.20 -24.78
N GLY A 34 12.03 -21.09 -23.86
CA GLY A 34 12.78 -22.31 -23.55
C GLY A 34 12.71 -23.37 -24.64
N CYS A 35 11.80 -23.26 -25.59
CA CYS A 35 11.62 -24.16 -26.75
C CYS A 35 11.47 -25.67 -26.42
N MET A 36 11.23 -26.03 -25.15
CA MET A 36 11.09 -27.43 -24.70
C MET A 36 9.63 -27.90 -24.70
N VAL A 37 8.68 -26.98 -24.77
CA VAL A 37 7.23 -27.23 -24.75
C VAL A 37 6.62 -26.69 -26.03
N THR A 38 5.73 -27.45 -26.65
CA THR A 38 5.10 -27.03 -27.90
C THR A 38 4.05 -25.93 -27.67
N LYS A 39 3.83 -25.11 -28.70
CA LYS A 39 2.75 -24.08 -28.65
C LYS A 39 1.38 -24.69 -28.35
N LYS A 40 1.12 -25.91 -28.83
CA LYS A 40 -0.13 -26.64 -28.60
C LYS A 40 -0.30 -27.00 -27.13
N GLU A 41 0.75 -27.46 -26.45
CA GLU A 41 0.72 -27.78 -25.02
C GLU A 41 0.53 -26.51 -24.17
N ILE A 42 1.19 -25.41 -24.54
CA ILE A 42 1.00 -24.12 -23.87
C ILE A 42 -0.46 -23.64 -24.01
N GLU A 43 -1.07 -23.80 -25.17
CA GLU A 43 -2.47 -23.40 -25.39
C GLU A 43 -3.46 -24.30 -24.60
N LEU A 44 -3.20 -25.59 -24.48
CA LEU A 44 -3.96 -26.49 -23.62
C LEU A 44 -3.85 -26.07 -22.15
N ALA A 45 -2.63 -25.79 -21.68
CA ALA A 45 -2.42 -25.30 -20.32
C ALA A 45 -3.14 -23.96 -20.07
N ARG A 46 -3.23 -23.07 -21.08
CA ARG A 46 -3.99 -21.81 -21.01
C ARG A 46 -5.49 -22.04 -20.82
N GLN A 47 -6.04 -23.11 -21.36
CA GLN A 47 -7.45 -23.47 -21.19
C GLN A 47 -7.74 -24.09 -19.82
N ASP A 48 -6.78 -24.84 -19.27
CA ASP A 48 -6.95 -25.61 -18.04
C ASP A 48 -6.61 -24.82 -16.78
N LEU A 49 -5.76 -23.79 -16.88
CA LEU A 49 -5.30 -23.01 -15.74
C LEU A 49 -6.02 -21.66 -15.66
N ASP A 50 -6.21 -21.16 -14.43
CA ASP A 50 -6.60 -19.78 -14.25
C ASP A 50 -5.51 -18.83 -14.78
N GLN A 51 -5.93 -17.64 -15.21
CA GLN A 51 -5.06 -16.66 -15.86
C GLN A 51 -3.80 -16.32 -15.04
N ARG A 52 -3.92 -16.26 -13.72
CA ARG A 52 -2.81 -15.90 -12.85
C ARG A 52 -1.76 -17.01 -12.77
N THR A 53 -2.22 -18.24 -12.54
CA THR A 53 -1.36 -19.43 -12.53
C THR A 53 -0.69 -19.60 -13.87
N PHE A 54 -1.41 -19.44 -14.98
CA PHE A 54 -0.84 -19.52 -16.31
C PHE A 54 0.27 -18.48 -16.51
N ARG A 55 0.03 -17.22 -16.17
CA ARG A 55 1.02 -16.16 -16.31
C ARG A 55 2.26 -16.41 -15.45
N GLN A 56 2.05 -16.88 -14.22
CA GLN A 56 3.17 -17.22 -13.33
C GLN A 56 4.03 -18.37 -13.84
N GLU A 57 3.42 -19.48 -14.23
CA GLU A 57 4.14 -20.71 -14.57
C GLU A 57 4.64 -20.74 -16.02
N PHE A 58 3.93 -20.13 -16.97
CA PHE A 58 4.26 -20.16 -18.39
C PHE A 58 4.85 -18.86 -18.94
N GLU A 59 4.44 -17.70 -18.40
CA GLU A 59 4.96 -16.40 -18.83
C GLU A 59 6.04 -15.87 -17.88
N GLY A 60 6.32 -16.58 -16.78
CA GLY A 60 7.36 -16.20 -15.82
C GLY A 60 7.10 -14.88 -15.11
N THR A 61 5.83 -14.47 -15.00
CA THR A 61 5.47 -13.19 -14.38
C THR A 61 5.32 -13.32 -12.86
N PHE A 62 5.66 -12.25 -12.14
CA PHE A 62 5.33 -12.15 -10.74
C PHE A 62 3.86 -11.77 -10.60
N GLU A 63 3.06 -12.61 -9.95
CA GLU A 63 1.64 -12.39 -9.75
C GLU A 63 1.33 -12.19 -8.26
N ASN A 64 0.21 -11.53 -7.95
CA ASN A 64 -0.24 -11.40 -6.56
C ASN A 64 -0.60 -12.76 -5.99
N TYR A 65 -0.34 -12.95 -4.68
CA TYR A 65 -0.73 -14.19 -4.00
C TYR A 65 -2.24 -14.46 -4.14
N ALA A 66 -2.59 -15.73 -4.28
CA ALA A 66 -3.98 -16.17 -4.08
C ALA A 66 -4.44 -15.70 -2.68
N GLY A 67 -5.61 -15.08 -2.59
CA GLY A 67 -6.10 -14.51 -1.32
C GLY A 67 -5.54 -13.14 -0.95
N ALA A 68 -4.77 -12.47 -1.82
CA ALA A 68 -4.33 -11.10 -1.59
C ALA A 68 -5.53 -10.17 -1.32
N ILE A 69 -5.45 -9.38 -0.24
CA ILE A 69 -6.49 -8.40 0.12
C ILE A 69 -6.52 -7.27 -0.92
N TYR A 70 -5.36 -6.74 -1.28
CA TYR A 70 -5.23 -5.65 -2.26
C TYR A 70 -4.81 -6.17 -3.63
N TYR A 71 -5.65 -7.04 -4.19
CA TYR A 71 -5.37 -7.77 -5.42
C TYR A 71 -5.20 -6.89 -6.68
N ASN A 72 -5.69 -5.65 -6.65
CA ASN A 72 -5.51 -4.66 -7.73
C ASN A 72 -4.24 -3.81 -7.59
N PHE A 73 -3.47 -3.99 -6.51
CA PHE A 73 -2.17 -3.31 -6.38
C PHE A 73 -1.13 -3.97 -7.28
N HIS A 74 -0.54 -3.19 -8.18
CA HIS A 74 0.53 -3.64 -9.06
C HIS A 74 1.77 -2.75 -8.87
N PRO A 75 2.89 -3.27 -8.35
CA PRO A 75 4.01 -2.44 -7.92
C PRO A 75 4.61 -1.60 -9.07
N VAL A 76 4.68 -2.14 -10.29
CA VAL A 76 5.24 -1.41 -11.43
C VAL A 76 4.33 -0.27 -11.89
N GLU A 77 3.01 -0.45 -11.83
CA GLU A 77 2.03 0.53 -12.33
C GLU A 77 1.55 1.51 -11.25
N SER A 78 1.56 1.05 -9.97
CA SER A 78 1.03 1.83 -8.85
C SER A 78 2.10 2.61 -8.09
N VAL A 79 3.38 2.22 -8.21
CA VAL A 79 4.49 2.88 -7.50
C VAL A 79 5.17 3.89 -8.43
N ILE A 80 5.26 5.13 -7.97
CA ILE A 80 5.77 6.25 -8.75
C ILE A 80 6.75 7.10 -7.93
N ASN A 81 7.53 7.93 -8.59
CA ASN A 81 8.36 8.93 -7.94
C ASN A 81 7.56 10.23 -7.77
N LYS A 82 6.80 10.33 -6.69
CA LYS A 82 6.01 11.53 -6.38
C LYS A 82 6.52 12.15 -5.09
N LYS A 83 6.93 13.42 -5.17
CA LYS A 83 7.30 14.24 -4.01
C LYS A 83 6.11 15.04 -3.52
N ILE A 84 6.17 15.50 -2.27
CA ILE A 84 5.18 16.38 -1.66
C ILE A 84 5.15 17.72 -2.40
N ASP A 85 3.96 18.14 -2.79
CA ASP A 85 3.68 19.50 -3.26
C ASP A 85 3.31 20.38 -2.06
N TRP A 86 4.24 21.22 -1.64
CA TRP A 86 4.07 22.08 -0.46
C TRP A 86 2.98 23.14 -0.58
N LYS A 87 2.37 23.28 -1.76
CA LYS A 87 1.24 24.20 -2.01
C LYS A 87 -0.12 23.55 -1.81
N LYS A 88 -0.17 22.22 -1.64
CA LYS A 88 -1.41 21.46 -1.51
C LYS A 88 -1.58 20.92 -0.09
N PRO A 89 -2.83 20.78 0.39
CA PRO A 89 -3.07 20.19 1.70
C PRO A 89 -2.61 18.73 1.76
N LEU A 90 -2.28 18.30 2.98
CA LEU A 90 -2.03 16.89 3.29
C LEU A 90 -3.30 16.25 3.87
N HIS A 91 -3.51 15.00 3.48
CA HIS A 91 -4.57 14.12 3.97
C HIS A 91 -3.90 12.92 4.64
N ILE A 92 -4.04 12.80 5.95
CA ILE A 92 -3.34 11.78 6.74
C ILE A 92 -4.35 10.78 7.30
N GLY A 93 -4.26 9.53 6.86
CA GLY A 93 -4.93 8.41 7.50
C GLY A 93 -4.08 7.93 8.68
N MET A 94 -4.67 7.80 9.87
CA MET A 94 -3.94 7.48 11.10
C MET A 94 -4.54 6.28 11.81
N ASP A 95 -3.68 5.32 12.17
CA ASP A 95 -3.97 4.20 13.05
C ASP A 95 -3.30 4.42 14.41
N PHE A 96 -4.06 4.18 15.50
CA PHE A 96 -3.63 4.42 16.88
C PHE A 96 -3.05 3.18 17.58
N ASN A 97 -2.61 2.19 16.84
CA ASN A 97 -1.84 1.10 17.45
C ASN A 97 -0.57 1.67 18.08
N ILE A 98 -0.22 1.14 19.26
CA ILE A 98 0.95 1.64 20.00
C ILE A 98 2.25 1.14 19.35
N ASP A 99 2.21 -0.05 18.74
CA ASP A 99 3.42 -0.71 18.24
C ASP A 99 3.18 -1.49 16.94
N PRO A 100 3.41 -0.86 15.81
CA PRO A 100 3.69 0.56 15.61
C PRO A 100 2.44 1.43 15.50
N MET A 101 2.55 2.70 15.86
CA MET A 101 1.62 3.74 15.42
C MET A 101 1.98 4.15 13.99
N SER A 102 0.99 4.26 13.10
CA SER A 102 1.27 4.50 11.69
C SER A 102 0.33 5.51 11.04
N CYS A 103 0.89 6.23 10.07
CA CYS A 103 0.15 7.16 9.22
C CYS A 103 0.48 6.95 7.75
N CYS A 104 -0.56 7.06 6.91
CA CYS A 104 -0.40 7.20 5.47
C CYS A 104 -0.66 8.66 5.09
N VAL A 105 0.29 9.30 4.43
CA VAL A 105 0.22 10.71 4.04
C VAL A 105 -0.09 10.81 2.56
N ALA A 106 -1.19 11.48 2.23
CA ALA A 106 -1.69 11.60 0.88
C ALA A 106 -1.86 13.04 0.42
N GLN A 107 -1.76 13.24 -0.88
CA GLN A 107 -2.24 14.42 -1.58
C GLN A 107 -3.26 14.02 -2.64
N ILE A 108 -4.29 14.82 -2.82
CA ILE A 108 -5.36 14.57 -3.78
C ILE A 108 -5.24 15.57 -4.93
N GLU A 109 -5.16 15.05 -6.15
CA GLU A 109 -5.11 15.85 -7.37
C GLU A 109 -6.22 15.38 -8.32
N LYS A 110 -7.25 16.20 -8.46
CA LYS A 110 -8.47 15.82 -9.18
C LYS A 110 -9.07 14.53 -8.57
N GLU A 111 -9.12 13.43 -9.31
CA GLU A 111 -9.63 12.15 -8.86
C GLU A 111 -8.55 11.17 -8.40
N LYS A 112 -7.28 11.57 -8.46
CA LYS A 112 -6.15 10.72 -8.10
C LYS A 112 -5.66 11.02 -6.68
N ILE A 113 -5.33 9.95 -5.96
CA ILE A 113 -4.77 9.97 -4.61
C ILE A 113 -3.31 9.54 -4.72
N TYR A 114 -2.42 10.37 -4.25
CA TYR A 114 -0.99 10.11 -4.20
C TYR A 114 -0.57 9.91 -2.75
N LEU A 115 -0.20 8.71 -2.37
CA LEU A 115 0.41 8.40 -1.08
C LEU A 115 1.88 8.82 -1.18
N VAL A 116 2.21 9.98 -0.62
CA VAL A 116 3.47 10.69 -0.84
C VAL A 116 4.48 10.45 0.26
N ASP A 117 4.03 10.06 1.46
CA ASP A 117 4.88 9.73 2.60
C ASP A 117 4.18 8.75 3.54
N GLU A 118 4.93 8.14 4.44
CA GLU A 118 4.45 7.29 5.53
C GLU A 118 5.18 7.63 6.83
N ILE A 119 4.50 7.52 7.94
CA ILE A 119 5.10 7.64 9.27
C ILE A 119 4.82 6.33 10.01
N VAL A 120 5.86 5.71 10.55
CA VAL A 120 5.77 4.51 11.36
C VAL A 120 6.65 4.71 12.58
N ILE A 121 6.06 4.70 13.77
CA ILE A 121 6.77 4.92 15.04
C ILE A 121 6.42 3.77 15.98
N TYR A 122 7.46 3.10 16.47
CA TYR A 122 7.31 2.01 17.42
C TYR A 122 7.25 2.54 18.85
N SER A 123 6.50 1.86 19.71
CA SER A 123 6.34 2.21 21.13
C SER A 123 5.98 3.67 21.37
N SER A 124 5.06 4.21 20.57
CA SER A 124 4.72 5.63 20.48
C SER A 124 3.33 5.94 21.03
N ASN A 125 3.07 7.22 21.16
CA ASN A 125 1.79 7.78 21.58
C ASN A 125 1.34 8.91 20.63
N THR A 126 0.12 9.40 20.81
CA THR A 126 -0.48 10.39 19.91
C THR A 126 0.23 11.76 19.97
N ASP A 127 0.75 12.16 21.13
CA ASP A 127 1.50 13.41 21.26
C ASP A 127 2.82 13.37 20.46
N GLU A 128 3.53 12.24 20.50
CA GLU A 128 4.75 12.02 19.70
C GLU A 128 4.46 11.98 18.20
N MET A 129 3.38 11.34 17.80
CA MET A 129 2.96 11.34 16.38
C MET A 129 2.61 12.76 15.91
N VAL A 130 1.95 13.56 16.74
CA VAL A 130 1.67 14.98 16.45
C VAL A 130 2.97 15.75 16.27
N GLN A 131 3.96 15.53 17.14
CA GLN A 131 5.26 16.17 17.03
C GLN A 131 5.97 15.78 15.72
N GLU A 132 6.01 14.51 15.39
CA GLU A 132 6.62 14.01 14.15
C GLU A 132 5.95 14.62 12.90
N ILE A 133 4.61 14.71 12.87
CA ILE A 133 3.88 15.35 11.77
C ILE A 133 4.29 16.84 11.64
N ARG A 134 4.44 17.55 12.75
CA ARG A 134 4.84 18.96 12.75
C ARG A 134 6.29 19.14 12.32
N ASP A 135 7.18 18.28 12.77
CA ASP A 135 8.60 18.33 12.42
C ASP A 135 8.81 18.07 10.92
N ARG A 136 8.05 17.15 10.33
CA ARG A 136 8.13 16.87 8.89
C ARG A 136 7.45 17.91 8.01
N TYR A 137 6.27 18.39 8.39
CA TYR A 137 5.43 19.19 7.47
C TYR A 137 5.24 20.65 7.94
N GLY A 138 5.73 21.00 9.11
CA GLY A 138 5.61 22.35 9.67
C GLY A 138 4.19 22.71 10.10
N THR A 139 4.02 23.97 10.51
CA THR A 139 2.74 24.48 11.03
C THR A 139 1.90 25.23 10.00
N LYS A 140 2.49 25.61 8.86
CA LYS A 140 1.83 26.43 7.84
C LYS A 140 1.00 25.61 6.84
N MET A 141 1.28 24.31 6.74
CA MET A 141 0.56 23.43 5.83
C MET A 141 -0.80 23.05 6.38
N GLN A 142 -1.83 23.09 5.53
CA GLN A 142 -3.15 22.61 5.92
C GLN A 142 -3.15 21.09 5.96
N ILE A 143 -3.44 20.52 7.14
CA ILE A 143 -3.43 19.07 7.36
C ILE A 143 -4.82 18.61 7.80
N PHE A 144 -5.37 17.66 7.04
CA PHE A 144 -6.58 16.92 7.36
C PHE A 144 -6.21 15.56 7.90
N ILE A 145 -6.67 15.20 9.09
CA ILE A 145 -6.44 13.87 9.68
C ILE A 145 -7.72 13.06 9.66
N TYR A 146 -7.61 11.82 9.22
CA TYR A 146 -8.66 10.82 9.14
C TYR A 146 -8.30 9.67 10.10
N PRO A 147 -8.61 9.83 11.39
CA PRO A 147 -8.28 8.83 12.39
C PRO A 147 -9.24 7.64 12.33
N ASP A 148 -8.76 6.50 12.83
CA ASP A 148 -9.62 5.36 13.12
C ASP A 148 -10.75 5.80 14.10
N PRO A 149 -12.01 5.41 13.89
CA PRO A 149 -13.11 5.72 14.81
C PRO A 149 -12.90 5.28 16.26
N ALA A 150 -12.03 4.29 16.54
CA ALA A 150 -11.62 3.91 17.89
C ALA A 150 -10.93 5.04 18.67
N SER A 151 -10.42 6.07 18.00
CA SER A 151 -9.79 7.26 18.60
C SER A 151 -10.69 8.06 19.56
N LYS A 152 -12.00 7.79 19.55
CA LYS A 152 -12.96 8.42 20.47
C LYS A 152 -12.91 7.84 21.90
N GLN A 153 -12.25 6.70 22.10
CA GLN A 153 -12.16 6.06 23.42
C GLN A 153 -11.19 6.84 24.31
N ARG A 154 -11.64 7.11 25.54
CA ARG A 154 -10.78 7.74 26.56
C ARG A 154 -9.71 6.75 27.02
N LYS A 155 -8.46 7.19 27.05
CA LYS A 155 -7.36 6.44 27.66
C LYS A 155 -7.09 6.99 29.05
N THR A 156 -7.17 6.17 30.08
CA THR A 156 -6.90 6.57 31.48
C THR A 156 -5.48 7.05 31.68
N SER A 157 -4.52 6.51 30.92
CA SER A 157 -3.11 6.91 30.93
C SER A 157 -2.82 8.32 30.39
N ALA A 158 -3.77 8.94 29.69
CA ALA A 158 -3.60 10.27 29.07
C ALA A 158 -4.29 11.41 29.87
N GLY A 159 -4.54 11.22 31.17
CA GLY A 159 -5.23 12.25 31.99
C GLY A 159 -6.65 12.53 31.51
N GLY A 160 -7.34 11.54 30.94
CA GLY A 160 -8.71 11.67 30.42
C GLY A 160 -8.83 12.32 29.04
N ARG A 161 -7.71 12.68 28.40
CA ARG A 161 -7.71 13.17 27.01
C ARG A 161 -7.96 12.01 26.04
N THR A 162 -8.67 12.26 24.95
CA THR A 162 -8.83 11.32 23.85
C THR A 162 -7.77 11.60 22.78
N ASP A 163 -7.39 10.59 21.99
CA ASP A 163 -6.50 10.79 20.85
C ASP A 163 -7.06 11.89 19.92
N LEU A 164 -8.39 11.91 19.74
CA LEU A 164 -9.08 12.92 18.96
C LEU A 164 -8.86 14.34 19.52
N SER A 165 -8.97 14.53 20.85
CA SER A 165 -8.76 15.84 21.49
C SER A 165 -7.31 16.31 21.35
N ILE A 166 -6.35 15.42 21.40
CA ILE A 166 -4.92 15.73 21.18
C ILE A 166 -4.72 16.27 19.76
N LEU A 167 -5.25 15.58 18.75
CA LEU A 167 -5.14 16.01 17.35
C LEU A 167 -5.83 17.36 17.09
N GLN A 168 -7.01 17.59 17.69
CA GLN A 168 -7.74 18.85 17.55
C GLN A 168 -7.00 20.01 18.23
N ASN A 169 -6.49 19.80 19.45
CA ASN A 169 -5.69 20.80 20.18
C ASN A 169 -4.37 21.12 19.46
N ALA A 170 -3.85 20.18 18.69
CA ALA A 170 -2.71 20.38 17.80
C ALA A 170 -3.07 21.24 16.56
N GLY A 171 -4.32 21.65 16.36
CA GLY A 171 -4.75 22.51 15.25
C GLY A 171 -4.99 21.77 13.93
N PHE A 172 -5.00 20.44 13.92
CA PHE A 172 -5.32 19.67 12.72
C PHE A 172 -6.82 19.67 12.42
N LYS A 173 -7.18 19.62 11.12
CA LYS A 173 -8.57 19.46 10.69
C LYS A 173 -8.97 17.99 10.74
N VAL A 174 -9.56 17.56 11.84
CA VAL A 174 -9.89 16.14 12.08
C VAL A 174 -11.23 15.76 11.47
N LYS A 175 -11.26 14.70 10.67
CA LYS A 175 -12.42 14.15 9.96
C LYS A 175 -12.70 12.73 10.43
N VAL A 176 -13.58 12.57 11.41
CA VAL A 176 -13.95 11.27 12.01
C VAL A 176 -15.27 10.78 11.48
N LYS A 177 -15.33 9.53 11.06
CA LYS A 177 -16.59 8.84 10.77
C LYS A 177 -17.26 8.37 12.07
N HIS A 178 -18.58 8.30 12.08
CA HIS A 178 -19.34 7.84 13.26
C HIS A 178 -19.19 6.32 13.50
N LYS A 179 -19.06 5.53 12.44
CA LYS A 179 -18.93 4.07 12.51
C LYS A 179 -17.87 3.59 11.53
N HIS A 180 -17.26 2.45 11.86
CA HIS A 180 -16.45 1.71 10.90
C HIS A 180 -17.35 1.14 9.80
N PRO A 181 -17.05 1.37 8.52
CA PRO A 181 -17.61 0.54 7.45
C PRO A 181 -17.16 -0.91 7.64
N ALA A 182 -17.93 -1.84 7.13
CA ALA A 182 -17.54 -3.25 7.12
C ALA A 182 -16.14 -3.42 6.47
N ILE A 183 -15.35 -4.37 6.96
CA ILE A 183 -14.01 -4.63 6.44
C ILE A 183 -14.06 -4.85 4.92
N ARG A 184 -15.00 -5.64 4.45
CA ARG A 184 -15.22 -5.90 3.02
C ARG A 184 -15.41 -4.61 2.23
N ASP A 185 -16.19 -3.66 2.72
CA ASP A 185 -16.47 -2.41 2.01
C ASP A 185 -15.24 -1.51 1.96
N ARG A 186 -14.43 -1.49 3.02
CA ARG A 186 -13.15 -0.78 3.07
C ARG A 186 -12.16 -1.34 2.05
N VAL A 187 -12.01 -2.66 2.02
CA VAL A 187 -11.13 -3.36 1.08
C VAL A 187 -11.58 -3.13 -0.36
N ASN A 188 -12.88 -3.27 -0.64
CA ASN A 188 -13.44 -3.03 -1.97
C ASN A 188 -13.23 -1.58 -2.42
N SER A 189 -13.41 -0.61 -1.52
CA SER A 189 -13.17 0.81 -1.82
C SER A 189 -11.72 1.08 -2.20
N VAL A 190 -10.76 0.44 -1.55
CA VAL A 190 -9.33 0.58 -1.90
C VAL A 190 -9.04 -0.12 -3.24
N ASN A 191 -9.51 -1.36 -3.43
CA ASN A 191 -9.27 -2.09 -4.67
C ASN A 191 -9.88 -1.40 -5.90
N SER A 192 -11.08 -0.83 -5.78
CA SER A 192 -11.72 -0.09 -6.88
C SER A 192 -10.95 1.20 -7.25
N ARG A 193 -10.22 1.79 -6.30
CA ARG A 193 -9.35 2.94 -6.57
C ARG A 193 -7.94 2.54 -7.01
N LEU A 194 -7.46 1.38 -6.62
CA LEU A 194 -6.21 0.84 -7.15
C LEU A 194 -6.33 0.50 -8.64
N LYS A 195 -7.47 -0.05 -9.05
CA LYS A 195 -7.83 -0.27 -10.46
C LYS A 195 -9.35 -0.39 -10.58
N ASP A 196 -9.98 0.47 -11.34
CA ASP A 196 -11.41 0.42 -11.58
C ASP A 196 -11.80 -0.58 -12.69
N SER A 197 -13.08 -0.69 -12.96
CA SER A 197 -13.61 -1.61 -13.99
C SER A 197 -13.22 -1.26 -15.42
N LYS A 198 -12.75 -0.01 -15.66
CA LYS A 198 -12.23 0.44 -16.96
C LYS A 198 -10.74 0.18 -17.10
N GLY A 199 -10.08 -0.23 -16.02
CA GLY A 199 -8.64 -0.44 -15.96
C GLY A 199 -7.85 0.79 -15.49
N ASP A 200 -8.53 1.90 -15.16
CA ASP A 200 -7.89 3.13 -14.72
C ASP A 200 -7.46 3.05 -13.25
N ARG A 201 -6.32 3.68 -12.94
CA ARG A 201 -5.75 3.73 -11.60
C ARG A 201 -5.92 5.11 -11.00
N HIS A 202 -6.38 5.15 -9.75
CA HIS A 202 -6.65 6.36 -9.00
C HIS A 202 -5.83 6.48 -7.71
N ILE A 203 -5.17 5.40 -7.26
CA ILE A 203 -4.23 5.42 -6.13
C ILE A 203 -2.83 5.11 -6.64
N PHE A 204 -1.89 5.98 -6.28
CA PHE A 204 -0.47 5.82 -6.54
C PHE A 204 0.32 5.97 -5.24
N VAL A 205 1.43 5.25 -5.13
CA VAL A 205 2.27 5.23 -3.93
C VAL A 205 3.67 5.70 -4.29
N SER A 206 4.22 6.62 -3.51
CA SER A 206 5.61 7.04 -3.71
C SER A 206 6.59 5.93 -3.35
N HIS A 207 7.69 5.82 -4.08
CA HIS A 207 8.79 4.90 -3.77
C HIS A 207 9.33 5.04 -2.34
N SER A 208 9.15 6.19 -1.71
CA SER A 208 9.55 6.44 -0.31
C SER A 208 8.73 5.63 0.70
N CYS A 209 7.47 5.28 0.38
CA CYS A 209 6.54 4.57 1.26
C CYS A 209 6.79 3.05 1.27
N LYS A 210 7.95 2.62 1.72
CA LYS A 210 8.41 1.22 1.64
C LYS A 210 7.57 0.25 2.47
N THR A 211 7.17 0.66 3.67
CA THR A 211 6.36 -0.16 4.57
C THR A 211 4.95 -0.35 4.02
N LEU A 212 4.35 0.73 3.52
CA LEU A 212 3.03 0.71 2.89
C LEU A 212 3.02 -0.17 1.62
N ILE A 213 4.04 -0.03 0.76
CA ILE A 213 4.19 -0.87 -0.43
C ILE A 213 4.26 -2.34 -0.05
N LYS A 214 5.10 -2.70 0.95
CA LYS A 214 5.18 -4.08 1.46
C LYS A 214 3.85 -4.57 2.03
N GLY A 215 3.13 -3.72 2.77
CA GLY A 215 1.80 -4.04 3.30
C GLY A 215 0.80 -4.35 2.19
N LEU A 216 0.71 -3.49 1.17
CA LEU A 216 -0.18 -3.67 0.03
C LEU A 216 0.12 -4.95 -0.78
N GLN A 217 1.38 -5.35 -0.86
CA GLN A 217 1.81 -6.55 -1.58
C GLN A 217 1.57 -7.86 -0.80
N ARG A 218 1.73 -7.81 0.54
CA ARG A 218 1.84 -9.03 1.37
C ARG A 218 0.57 -9.34 2.17
N GLN A 219 -0.37 -8.41 2.26
CA GLN A 219 -1.59 -8.63 3.04
C GLN A 219 -2.48 -9.69 2.36
N ILE A 220 -2.70 -10.79 3.07
CA ILE A 220 -3.55 -11.90 2.63
C ILE A 220 -4.68 -12.13 3.65
N TYR A 221 -5.79 -12.73 3.19
CA TYR A 221 -6.79 -13.26 4.13
C TYR A 221 -6.17 -14.43 4.89
N LYS A 222 -6.43 -14.50 6.20
CA LYS A 222 -6.10 -15.71 6.97
C LYS A 222 -6.99 -16.84 6.45
N GLU A 223 -6.37 -17.96 6.12
CA GLU A 223 -7.11 -19.21 5.95
C GLU A 223 -7.68 -19.61 7.33
N ASN A 224 -8.99 -19.86 7.38
CA ASN A 224 -9.67 -20.34 8.58
C ASN A 224 -9.42 -21.85 8.78
#